data_8bbb8f7938158e636e2e9414f1a40d37
#
_entry.id   8bbb8f7938158e636e2e9414f1a40d37
#
_cell.length_a   1.000
_cell.length_b   1.000
_cell.length_c   1.000
_cell.angle_alpha   90.00
_cell.angle_beta   90.00
_cell.angle_gamma   90.00
#
_symmetry.space_group_name_H-M   'P 1'
#
loop_
_entity.id
_entity.type
_entity.pdbx_description
1 polymer ?
#
loop_
_entity_poly.entity_id
_entity_poly.type
_entity_poly.pdbx_seq_one_letter_code
_entity_poly.pdbx_strand_id
1 'polypeptide(L)'
;MIKFRTIITLFLMSLFALGVAAQKNKTTGSIKGKVKAESGSAEGVRVTARQGEREAAAVATDRKGQFEIAGLAPGRYSITFRKPGLSLAEIKDFEVVAGKARSLSGDLVLPVDEGSLVFIKGSVFNEEGLSLRGAQIELARIGPDGTTKKIDGRVTTRSGDFAFRLPPQAARYRVTAKMDGMAVASKDVEVDGAAVYRVALTLKPTP
;
A
#
# COMPACT_ATOMS: atom_id res chain seq x y z
N MET A 1 19.39 -64.23 47.87
CA MET A 1 18.79 -64.27 46.54
C MET A 1 17.43 -63.61 46.51
N ILE A 2 17.36 -62.33 46.87
CA ILE A 2 16.12 -61.52 46.81
C ILE A 2 16.56 -60.09 46.49
N LYS A 3 16.97 -59.79 45.30
CA LYS A 3 17.23 -58.39 44.84
C LYS A 3 17.06 -58.15 43.34
N PHE A 4 16.62 -59.14 42.56
CA PHE A 4 16.52 -59.01 41.10
C PHE A 4 15.10 -58.87 40.55
N ARG A 5 14.05 -59.03 41.36
CA ARG A 5 12.63 -58.97 40.90
C ARG A 5 11.99 -57.62 41.08
N THR A 6 12.58 -56.72 41.90
CA THR A 6 12.00 -55.39 42.19
C THR A 6 12.39 -54.29 41.21
N ILE A 7 13.43 -54.49 40.40
CA ILE A 7 13.91 -53.49 39.45
C ILE A 7 13.14 -53.54 38.11
N ILE A 8 12.59 -54.71 37.73
CA ILE A 8 11.85 -54.87 36.48
C ILE A 8 10.45 -54.23 36.52
N THR A 9 9.85 -54.13 37.70
CA THR A 9 8.48 -53.56 37.87
C THR A 9 8.48 -52.03 37.86
N LEU A 10 9.62 -51.37 38.16
CA LEU A 10 9.70 -49.90 38.14
C LEU A 10 10.02 -49.35 36.73
N PHE A 11 10.55 -50.18 35.82
CA PHE A 11 10.91 -49.77 34.46
C PHE A 11 9.72 -49.84 33.49
N LEU A 12 8.67 -50.56 33.81
CA LEU A 12 7.45 -50.67 32.97
C LEU A 12 6.42 -49.58 33.22
N MET A 13 6.58 -48.79 34.27
CA MET A 13 5.63 -47.72 34.63
C MET A 13 6.02 -46.32 34.15
N SER A 14 7.21 -46.17 33.53
CA SER A 14 7.68 -44.89 33.03
C SER A 14 7.47 -44.66 31.53
N LEU A 15 6.80 -45.57 30.81
CA LEU A 15 6.62 -45.50 29.35
C LEU A 15 5.19 -45.13 28.93
N PHE A 16 4.34 -44.65 29.86
CA PHE A 16 2.94 -44.28 29.56
C PHE A 16 2.66 -42.76 29.67
N ALA A 17 3.72 -41.95 29.76
CA ALA A 17 3.57 -40.47 29.92
C ALA A 17 3.99 -39.70 28.64
N LEU A 18 3.84 -40.29 27.47
CA LEU A 18 4.12 -39.60 26.20
C LEU A 18 2.96 -39.78 25.25
N GLY A 19 2.01 -38.86 25.31
CA GLY A 19 0.93 -38.88 24.32
C GLY A 19 -0.25 -37.99 24.58
N VAL A 20 -0.14 -36.96 25.42
CA VAL A 20 -1.08 -35.81 25.32
C VAL A 20 -0.46 -34.87 24.28
N ALA A 21 -0.55 -35.26 23.01
CA ALA A 21 -0.47 -34.30 21.92
C ALA A 21 -1.60 -33.31 22.18
N ALA A 22 -1.26 -32.12 22.68
CA ALA A 22 -2.18 -31.01 22.82
C ALA A 22 -2.81 -30.80 21.44
N GLN A 23 -3.98 -31.34 21.22
CA GLN A 23 -4.85 -31.03 20.10
C GLN A 23 -5.15 -29.55 20.24
N LYS A 24 -4.33 -28.72 19.55
CA LYS A 24 -4.51 -27.30 19.46
C LYS A 24 -5.84 -27.10 18.74
N ASN A 25 -6.95 -27.08 19.51
CA ASN A 25 -8.27 -26.76 19.00
C ASN A 25 -8.14 -25.39 18.34
N LYS A 26 -8.01 -25.39 17.02
CA LYS A 26 -7.97 -24.15 16.24
C LYS A 26 -9.37 -23.56 16.28
N THR A 27 -9.59 -22.68 17.23
CA THR A 27 -10.88 -21.97 17.42
C THR A 27 -11.06 -20.85 16.40
N THR A 28 -10.02 -20.49 15.65
CA THR A 28 -10.01 -19.42 14.65
C THR A 28 -9.76 -19.96 13.26
N GLY A 29 -10.22 -19.25 12.24
CA GLY A 29 -9.93 -19.49 10.83
C GLY A 29 -9.03 -18.42 10.23
N SER A 30 -8.72 -18.56 8.93
CA SER A 30 -8.01 -17.53 8.16
C SER A 30 -8.61 -17.36 6.77
N ILE A 31 -8.40 -16.16 6.21
CA ILE A 31 -8.76 -15.79 4.85
C ILE A 31 -7.47 -15.55 4.09
N LYS A 32 -7.32 -16.18 2.92
CA LYS A 32 -6.20 -15.97 2.00
C LYS A 32 -6.71 -15.51 0.64
N GLY A 33 -5.87 -14.79 -0.09
CA GLY A 33 -6.23 -14.40 -1.43
C GLY A 33 -5.12 -13.69 -2.17
N LYS A 34 -5.43 -13.37 -3.43
CA LYS A 34 -4.58 -12.57 -4.28
C LYS A 34 -5.39 -11.46 -4.93
N VAL A 35 -4.83 -10.26 -4.89
CA VAL A 35 -5.35 -9.07 -5.54
C VAL A 35 -4.44 -8.74 -6.71
N LYS A 36 -5.02 -8.37 -7.84
CA LYS A 36 -4.34 -7.79 -9.01
C LYS A 36 -4.85 -6.37 -9.20
N ALA A 37 -3.99 -5.48 -9.67
CA ALA A 37 -4.40 -4.18 -10.18
C ALA A 37 -4.53 -4.27 -11.70
N GLU A 38 -5.54 -3.63 -12.28
CA GLU A 38 -5.67 -3.49 -13.74
C GLU A 38 -4.44 -2.82 -14.35
N SER A 39 -3.85 -1.86 -13.61
CA SER A 39 -2.59 -1.22 -13.98
C SER A 39 -1.75 -0.93 -12.73
N GLY A 40 -0.43 -1.09 -12.83
CA GLY A 40 0.51 -0.86 -11.74
C GLY A 40 0.59 -2.03 -10.77
N SER A 41 0.87 -1.74 -9.50
CA SER A 41 1.12 -2.73 -8.45
C SER A 41 -0.05 -2.87 -7.50
N ALA A 42 -0.42 -4.11 -7.19
CA ALA A 42 -1.36 -4.44 -6.12
C ALA A 42 -0.68 -4.55 -4.73
N GLU A 43 0.63 -4.26 -4.60
CA GLU A 43 1.31 -4.17 -3.31
C GLU A 43 0.70 -3.08 -2.44
N GLY A 44 0.52 -3.34 -1.15
CA GLY A 44 0.00 -2.37 -0.19
C GLY A 44 -1.51 -2.09 -0.29
N VAL A 45 -2.29 -2.92 -1.00
CA VAL A 45 -3.76 -2.87 -0.90
C VAL A 45 -4.15 -3.24 0.53
N ARG A 46 -4.83 -2.33 1.24
CA ARG A 46 -5.40 -2.62 2.56
C ARG A 46 -6.59 -3.54 2.40
N VAL A 47 -6.49 -4.72 2.99
CA VAL A 47 -7.54 -5.74 3.05
C VAL A 47 -8.09 -5.75 4.46
N THR A 48 -9.37 -5.43 4.62
CA THR A 48 -10.03 -5.34 5.93
C THR A 48 -11.16 -6.34 6.02
N ALA A 49 -11.14 -7.21 7.04
CA ALA A 49 -12.25 -8.10 7.38
C ALA A 49 -13.12 -7.44 8.45
N ARG A 50 -14.42 -7.33 8.20
CA ARG A 50 -15.41 -6.76 9.13
C ARG A 50 -16.50 -7.78 9.42
N GLN A 51 -16.98 -7.76 10.66
CA GLN A 51 -18.16 -8.50 11.09
C GLN A 51 -19.22 -7.48 11.54
N GLY A 52 -20.22 -7.25 10.72
CA GLY A 52 -21.10 -6.09 10.85
C GLY A 52 -20.29 -4.78 10.76
N GLU A 53 -20.55 -3.86 11.69
CA GLU A 53 -19.85 -2.57 11.76
C GLU A 53 -18.42 -2.67 12.32
N ARG A 54 -18.06 -3.79 12.95
CA ARG A 54 -16.78 -3.94 13.64
C ARG A 54 -15.68 -4.42 12.68
N GLU A 55 -14.57 -3.70 12.63
CA GLU A 55 -13.33 -4.18 12.03
C GLU A 55 -12.73 -5.28 12.91
N ALA A 56 -12.61 -6.50 12.36
CA ALA A 56 -12.02 -7.63 13.06
C ALA A 56 -10.52 -7.71 12.88
N ALA A 57 -10.04 -7.46 11.65
CA ALA A 57 -8.62 -7.41 11.33
C ALA A 57 -8.39 -6.71 9.99
N ALA A 58 -7.18 -6.16 9.79
CA ALA A 58 -6.73 -5.63 8.52
C ALA A 58 -5.26 -5.97 8.27
N VAL A 59 -4.93 -6.21 7.00
CA VAL A 59 -3.58 -6.46 6.51
C VAL A 59 -3.33 -5.70 5.22
N ALA A 60 -2.08 -5.61 4.79
CA ALA A 60 -1.71 -5.12 3.46
C ALA A 60 -1.25 -6.28 2.59
N THR A 61 -1.52 -6.22 1.29
CA THR A 61 -0.99 -7.16 0.32
C THR A 61 0.52 -7.00 0.14
N ASP A 62 1.20 -8.10 -0.11
CA ASP A 62 2.63 -8.14 -0.43
C ASP A 62 2.92 -7.66 -1.88
N ARG A 63 4.22 -7.72 -2.28
CA ARG A 63 4.66 -7.36 -3.64
C ARG A 63 4.01 -8.18 -4.76
N LYS A 64 3.52 -9.38 -4.46
CA LYS A 64 2.81 -10.26 -5.40
C LYS A 64 1.30 -10.08 -5.35
N GLY A 65 0.80 -9.14 -4.54
CA GLY A 65 -0.62 -8.90 -4.28
C GLY A 65 -1.27 -9.95 -3.37
N GLN A 66 -0.49 -10.80 -2.69
CA GLN A 66 -1.01 -11.84 -1.79
C GLN A 66 -1.28 -11.28 -0.40
N PHE A 67 -2.27 -11.84 0.28
CA PHE A 67 -2.58 -11.51 1.67
C PHE A 67 -3.08 -12.72 2.44
N GLU A 68 -2.94 -12.67 3.76
CA GLU A 68 -3.55 -13.59 4.70
C GLU A 68 -4.02 -12.83 5.93
N ILE A 69 -5.30 -13.00 6.28
CA ILE A 69 -5.87 -12.55 7.56
C ILE A 69 -6.11 -13.78 8.41
N ALA A 70 -5.32 -13.96 9.45
CA ALA A 70 -5.40 -15.10 10.38
C ALA A 70 -6.08 -14.69 11.70
N GLY A 71 -6.44 -15.68 12.51
CA GLY A 71 -6.97 -15.46 13.86
C GLY A 71 -8.43 -14.96 13.90
N LEU A 72 -9.17 -15.10 12.81
CA LEU A 72 -10.57 -14.69 12.75
C LEU A 72 -11.47 -15.69 13.46
N ALA A 73 -12.41 -15.20 14.28
CA ALA A 73 -13.47 -16.03 14.84
C ALA A 73 -14.33 -16.63 13.71
N PRO A 74 -14.91 -17.82 13.88
CA PRO A 74 -15.87 -18.35 12.91
C PRO A 74 -17.06 -17.42 12.73
N GLY A 75 -17.53 -17.25 11.48
CA GLY A 75 -18.66 -16.37 11.19
C GLY A 75 -18.61 -15.82 9.77
N ARG A 76 -19.55 -14.92 9.46
CA ARG A 76 -19.63 -14.23 8.17
C ARG A 76 -18.97 -12.86 8.26
N TYR A 77 -18.22 -12.51 7.22
CA TYR A 77 -17.45 -11.28 7.13
C TYR A 77 -17.72 -10.56 5.81
N SER A 78 -17.66 -9.24 5.83
CA SER A 78 -17.39 -8.46 4.63
C SER A 78 -15.89 -8.20 4.55
N ILE A 79 -15.33 -8.31 3.33
CA ILE A 79 -13.91 -8.08 3.07
C ILE A 79 -13.81 -6.92 2.11
N THR A 80 -13.19 -5.81 2.55
CA THR A 80 -12.99 -4.62 1.71
C THR A 80 -11.53 -4.51 1.29
N PHE A 81 -11.32 -4.03 0.05
CA PHE A 81 -10.02 -3.84 -0.56
C PHE A 81 -9.88 -2.37 -0.93
N ARG A 82 -8.89 -1.67 -0.37
CA ARG A 82 -8.68 -0.24 -0.59
C ARG A 82 -7.21 0.09 -0.84
N LYS A 83 -6.96 0.83 -1.91
CA LYS A 83 -5.68 1.47 -2.19
C LYS A 83 -5.93 2.73 -3.02
N PRO A 84 -5.31 3.89 -2.71
CA PRO A 84 -5.38 5.07 -3.57
C PRO A 84 -4.94 4.73 -5.00
N GLY A 85 -5.73 5.18 -5.98
CA GLY A 85 -5.52 4.88 -7.41
C GLY A 85 -6.16 3.60 -7.90
N LEU A 86 -6.79 2.82 -7.02
CA LEU A 86 -7.57 1.65 -7.37
C LEU A 86 -9.00 1.78 -6.83
N SER A 87 -9.96 1.30 -7.58
CA SER A 87 -11.36 1.27 -7.16
C SER A 87 -11.55 0.40 -5.92
N LEU A 88 -12.43 0.87 -5.02
CA LEU A 88 -12.84 0.09 -3.86
C LEU A 88 -13.55 -1.18 -4.30
N ALA A 89 -13.19 -2.32 -3.73
CA ALA A 89 -13.94 -3.56 -3.89
C ALA A 89 -14.38 -4.11 -2.52
N GLU A 90 -15.51 -4.81 -2.51
CA GLU A 90 -16.06 -5.47 -1.34
C GLU A 90 -16.56 -6.87 -1.72
N ILE A 91 -16.25 -7.86 -0.88
CA ILE A 91 -16.82 -9.20 -0.91
C ILE A 91 -17.66 -9.35 0.34
N LYS A 92 -18.97 -9.56 0.17
CA LYS A 92 -19.91 -9.76 1.28
C LYS A 92 -20.10 -11.24 1.60
N ASP A 93 -20.55 -11.51 2.81
CA ASP A 93 -20.95 -12.85 3.27
C ASP A 93 -19.87 -13.94 3.14
N PHE A 94 -18.60 -13.56 3.26
CA PHE A 94 -17.51 -14.53 3.25
C PHE A 94 -17.48 -15.31 4.57
N GLU A 95 -17.70 -16.62 4.50
CA GLU A 95 -17.75 -17.46 5.69
C GLU A 95 -16.36 -17.89 6.14
N VAL A 96 -16.03 -17.67 7.40
CA VAL A 96 -14.83 -18.17 8.07
C VAL A 96 -15.20 -19.34 8.97
N VAL A 97 -14.48 -20.46 8.83
CA VAL A 97 -14.70 -21.70 9.59
C VAL A 97 -13.50 -21.96 10.49
N ALA A 98 -13.75 -22.36 11.74
CA ALA A 98 -12.71 -22.72 12.70
C ALA A 98 -11.75 -23.78 12.14
N GLY A 99 -10.46 -23.58 12.37
CA GLY A 99 -9.40 -24.49 11.94
C GLY A 99 -9.11 -24.51 10.43
N LYS A 100 -9.84 -23.73 9.62
CA LYS A 100 -9.68 -23.73 8.16
C LYS A 100 -9.12 -22.41 7.63
N ALA A 101 -8.21 -22.51 6.67
CA ALA A 101 -7.80 -21.39 5.82
C ALA A 101 -8.69 -21.44 4.55
N ARG A 102 -9.49 -20.40 4.32
CA ARG A 102 -10.31 -20.27 3.10
C ARG A 102 -9.69 -19.25 2.17
N SER A 103 -9.59 -19.61 0.91
CA SER A 103 -9.11 -18.72 -0.15
C SER A 103 -10.28 -18.05 -0.86
N LEU A 104 -10.06 -16.80 -1.30
CA LEU A 104 -10.96 -16.17 -2.27
C LEU A 104 -10.98 -17.01 -3.56
N SER A 105 -12.17 -17.10 -4.17
CA SER A 105 -12.32 -17.80 -5.46
C SER A 105 -11.76 -16.90 -6.58
N GLY A 106 -10.63 -17.30 -7.15
CA GLY A 106 -9.97 -16.57 -8.23
C GLY A 106 -9.19 -15.34 -7.77
N ASP A 107 -8.56 -14.66 -8.72
CA ASP A 107 -7.86 -13.40 -8.48
C ASP A 107 -8.85 -12.23 -8.54
N LEU A 108 -8.87 -11.39 -7.51
CA LEU A 108 -9.62 -10.14 -7.52
C LEU A 108 -8.83 -9.08 -8.30
N VAL A 109 -9.40 -8.58 -9.39
CA VAL A 109 -8.80 -7.46 -10.16
C VAL A 109 -9.46 -6.16 -9.74
N LEU A 110 -8.66 -5.19 -9.29
CA LEU A 110 -9.12 -3.84 -8.93
C LEU A 110 -8.89 -2.91 -10.13
N PRO A 111 -9.95 -2.28 -10.68
CA PRO A 111 -9.84 -1.25 -11.70
C PRO A 111 -9.07 -0.02 -11.21
N VAL A 112 -8.55 0.78 -12.16
CA VAL A 112 -7.92 2.07 -11.85
C VAL A 112 -8.99 3.09 -11.44
N ASP A 113 -8.70 3.85 -10.37
CA ASP A 113 -9.49 5.01 -9.93
C ASP A 113 -8.57 6.22 -9.76
N GLU A 114 -8.46 7.02 -10.83
CA GLU A 114 -7.64 8.23 -10.82
C GLU A 114 -8.23 9.32 -9.91
N GLY A 115 -9.54 9.32 -9.67
CA GLY A 115 -10.21 10.28 -8.78
C GLY A 115 -9.76 10.21 -7.33
N SER A 116 -9.15 9.08 -6.92
CA SER A 116 -8.61 8.92 -5.57
C SER A 116 -7.13 9.34 -5.42
N LEU A 117 -6.56 10.04 -6.40
CA LEU A 117 -5.15 10.44 -6.43
C LEU A 117 -4.97 11.96 -6.44
N VAL A 118 -3.79 12.38 -6.05
CA VAL A 118 -3.29 13.75 -6.25
C VAL A 118 -2.54 13.81 -7.57
N PHE A 119 -2.85 14.84 -8.37
CA PHE A 119 -2.05 15.22 -9.52
C PHE A 119 -1.46 16.62 -9.31
N ILE A 120 -0.14 16.76 -9.40
CA ILE A 120 0.53 18.05 -9.54
C ILE A 120 0.89 18.18 -11.02
N LYS A 121 0.11 19.01 -11.74
CA LYS A 121 0.28 19.27 -13.18
C LYS A 121 0.73 20.70 -13.38
N GLY A 122 1.57 20.94 -14.39
CA GLY A 122 2.00 22.30 -14.67
C GLY A 122 2.73 22.44 -16.00
N SER A 123 3.10 23.70 -16.27
CA SER A 123 3.83 24.08 -17.48
C SER A 123 4.96 25.01 -17.13
N VAL A 124 6.02 24.97 -17.96
CA VAL A 124 7.19 25.86 -17.83
C VAL A 124 7.26 26.76 -19.04
N PHE A 125 7.48 28.04 -18.77
CA PHE A 125 7.56 29.11 -19.77
C PHE A 125 8.87 29.89 -19.65
N ASN A 126 9.27 30.56 -20.72
CA ASN A 126 10.26 31.64 -20.65
C ASN A 126 9.57 32.98 -20.28
N GLU A 127 10.33 34.09 -20.24
CA GLU A 127 9.80 35.43 -19.92
C GLU A 127 8.82 35.96 -20.97
N GLU A 128 8.95 35.52 -22.22
CA GLU A 128 8.05 35.89 -23.32
C GLU A 128 6.75 35.05 -23.32
N GLY A 129 6.56 34.12 -22.34
CA GLY A 129 5.40 33.25 -22.23
C GLY A 129 5.41 32.05 -23.18
N LEU A 130 6.56 31.77 -23.83
CA LEU A 130 6.70 30.60 -24.69
C LEU A 130 7.02 29.35 -23.87
N SER A 131 6.39 28.24 -24.23
CA SER A 131 6.55 26.95 -23.53
C SER A 131 7.97 26.40 -23.70
N LEU A 132 8.56 25.96 -22.59
CA LEU A 132 9.92 25.40 -22.58
C LEU A 132 9.86 23.86 -22.56
N ARG A 133 10.25 23.28 -23.72
CA ARG A 133 10.46 21.83 -23.85
C ARG A 133 11.81 21.43 -23.27
N GLY A 134 11.88 20.28 -22.61
CA GLY A 134 13.15 19.69 -22.15
C GLY A 134 13.64 20.23 -20.81
N ALA A 135 12.88 21.11 -20.15
CA ALA A 135 13.21 21.56 -18.81
C ALA A 135 13.11 20.38 -17.82
N GLN A 136 14.10 20.23 -16.95
CA GLN A 136 14.13 19.23 -15.90
C GLN A 136 13.26 19.69 -14.73
N ILE A 137 12.27 18.88 -14.35
CA ILE A 137 11.38 19.16 -13.23
C ILE A 137 11.68 18.21 -12.10
N GLU A 138 11.94 18.76 -10.93
CA GLU A 138 12.14 18.03 -9.71
C GLU A 138 10.96 18.25 -8.75
N LEU A 139 10.42 17.16 -8.21
CA LEU A 139 9.45 17.19 -7.13
C LEU A 139 10.12 16.75 -5.84
N ALA A 140 10.07 17.60 -4.83
CA ALA A 140 10.58 17.31 -3.49
C ALA A 140 9.47 17.48 -2.44
N ARG A 141 9.44 16.62 -1.43
CA ARG A 141 8.57 16.80 -0.26
C ARG A 141 9.26 17.73 0.74
N ILE A 142 8.51 18.68 1.30
CA ILE A 142 8.98 19.59 2.33
C ILE A 142 8.64 18.99 3.69
N GLY A 143 9.64 18.80 4.54
CA GLY A 143 9.49 18.35 5.93
C GLY A 143 8.96 19.46 6.85
N PRO A 144 8.53 19.12 8.07
CA PRO A 144 8.08 20.10 9.07
C PRO A 144 9.16 21.13 9.44
N ASP A 145 10.42 20.74 9.34
CA ASP A 145 11.61 21.55 9.57
C ASP A 145 12.04 22.40 8.36
N GLY A 146 11.28 22.36 7.27
CA GLY A 146 11.58 23.05 6.01
C GLY A 146 12.61 22.33 5.12
N THR A 147 13.18 21.21 5.55
CA THR A 147 14.08 20.40 4.71
C THR A 147 13.33 19.82 3.51
N THR A 148 14.01 19.64 2.40
CA THR A 148 13.41 19.09 1.19
C THR A 148 14.03 17.73 0.86
N LYS A 149 13.17 16.74 0.56
CA LYS A 149 13.58 15.42 0.08
C LYS A 149 13.01 15.19 -1.31
N LYS A 150 13.88 15.03 -2.31
CA LYS A 150 13.48 14.68 -3.67
C LYS A 150 12.73 13.34 -3.66
N ILE A 151 11.60 13.29 -4.36
CA ILE A 151 10.74 12.10 -4.49
C ILE A 151 10.53 11.65 -5.93
N ASP A 152 10.55 12.57 -6.90
CA ASP A 152 10.36 12.25 -8.32
C ASP A 152 11.03 13.31 -9.21
N GLY A 153 11.19 12.98 -10.52
CA GLY A 153 11.70 13.87 -11.54
C GLY A 153 11.04 13.61 -12.89
N ARG A 154 10.86 14.67 -13.66
CA ARG A 154 10.27 14.64 -15.01
C ARG A 154 11.05 15.59 -15.92
N VAL A 155 10.76 15.47 -17.22
CA VAL A 155 11.20 16.41 -18.24
C VAL A 155 9.96 16.94 -18.92
N THR A 156 9.90 18.25 -19.19
CA THR A 156 8.74 18.85 -19.86
C THR A 156 8.55 18.33 -21.28
N THR A 157 7.29 18.17 -21.66
CA THR A 157 6.86 17.75 -23.00
C THR A 157 7.18 18.83 -24.06
N ARG A 158 6.77 18.59 -25.31
CA ARG A 158 6.89 19.62 -26.39
C ARG A 158 6.08 20.88 -26.07
N SER A 159 4.96 20.75 -25.38
CA SER A 159 4.12 21.88 -24.92
C SER A 159 4.58 22.48 -23.59
N GLY A 160 5.75 22.11 -23.08
CA GLY A 160 6.27 22.61 -21.80
C GLY A 160 5.61 21.99 -20.56
N ASP A 161 4.76 20.97 -20.71
CA ASP A 161 3.96 20.42 -19.64
C ASP A 161 4.66 19.32 -18.87
N PHE A 162 4.29 19.16 -17.59
CA PHE A 162 4.69 18.06 -16.71
C PHE A 162 3.53 17.61 -15.82
N ALA A 163 3.60 16.38 -15.30
CA ALA A 163 2.64 15.86 -14.33
C ALA A 163 3.32 14.86 -13.37
N PHE A 164 2.97 14.98 -12.09
CA PHE A 164 3.26 14.01 -11.04
C PHE A 164 1.97 13.41 -10.52
N ARG A 165 2.00 12.13 -10.17
CA ARG A 165 0.90 11.37 -9.60
C ARG A 165 1.30 10.89 -8.21
N LEU A 166 0.52 11.21 -7.19
CA LEU A 166 0.85 11.00 -5.79
C LEU A 166 -0.33 10.40 -5.02
N PRO A 167 -0.07 9.69 -3.91
CA PRO A 167 -1.10 9.32 -2.95
C PRO A 167 -1.76 10.57 -2.34
N PRO A 168 -3.05 10.51 -1.91
CA PRO A 168 -3.80 11.63 -1.38
C PRO A 168 -3.45 11.92 0.09
N GLN A 169 -2.17 12.08 0.40
CA GLN A 169 -1.70 12.46 1.73
C GLN A 169 -1.47 13.96 1.78
N ALA A 170 -2.03 14.61 2.81
CA ALA A 170 -1.72 16.01 3.08
C ALA A 170 -0.21 16.18 3.28
N ALA A 171 0.38 17.07 2.48
CA ALA A 171 1.81 17.35 2.50
C ALA A 171 2.13 18.62 1.71
N ARG A 172 3.29 19.21 1.98
CA ARG A 172 3.84 20.31 1.19
C ARG A 172 4.90 19.75 0.25
N TYR A 173 4.86 20.22 -0.98
CA TYR A 173 5.80 19.84 -2.03
C TYR A 173 6.44 21.07 -2.66
N ARG A 174 7.69 20.93 -3.10
CA ARG A 174 8.38 21.92 -3.93
C ARG A 174 8.55 21.36 -5.33
N VAL A 175 8.07 22.10 -6.30
CA VAL A 175 8.31 21.85 -7.73
C VAL A 175 9.39 22.79 -8.18
N THR A 176 10.49 22.25 -8.68
CA THR A 176 11.65 23.03 -9.16
C THR A 176 11.89 22.74 -10.64
N ALA A 177 11.97 23.77 -11.45
CA ALA A 177 12.36 23.66 -12.87
C ALA A 177 13.80 24.13 -13.07
N LYS A 178 14.54 23.38 -13.87
CA LYS A 178 15.95 23.65 -14.25
C LYS A 178 16.12 23.46 -15.76
N MET A 179 16.88 24.34 -16.38
CA MET A 179 17.26 24.23 -17.79
C MET A 179 18.60 24.95 -17.99
N ASP A 180 19.46 24.40 -18.86
CA ASP A 180 20.77 24.98 -19.12
C ASP A 180 20.65 26.41 -19.65
N GLY A 181 21.48 27.30 -19.13
CA GLY A 181 21.46 28.75 -19.47
C GLY A 181 20.30 29.52 -18.85
N MET A 182 19.52 28.90 -17.95
CA MET A 182 18.39 29.53 -17.29
C MET A 182 18.49 29.50 -15.76
N ALA A 183 18.03 30.52 -15.08
CA ALA A 183 17.93 30.57 -13.65
C ALA A 183 16.88 29.57 -13.15
N VAL A 184 17.19 28.89 -12.05
CA VAL A 184 16.29 27.90 -11.42
C VAL A 184 15.05 28.58 -10.87
N ALA A 185 13.87 28.05 -11.16
CA ALA A 185 12.60 28.50 -10.58
C ALA A 185 11.96 27.40 -9.74
N SER A 186 11.35 27.77 -8.63
CA SER A 186 10.66 26.84 -7.74
C SER A 186 9.31 27.42 -7.26
N LYS A 187 8.36 26.52 -7.01
CA LYS A 187 7.07 26.86 -6.39
C LYS A 187 6.64 25.78 -5.41
N ASP A 188 6.19 26.20 -4.24
CA ASP A 188 5.64 25.29 -3.24
C ASP A 188 4.14 25.05 -3.50
N VAL A 189 3.71 23.81 -3.28
CA VAL A 189 2.34 23.34 -3.46
C VAL A 189 1.89 22.70 -2.17
N GLU A 190 0.80 23.18 -1.60
CA GLU A 190 0.14 22.56 -0.46
C GLU A 190 -0.92 21.61 -0.96
N VAL A 191 -0.80 20.34 -0.57
CA VAL A 191 -1.72 19.26 -0.94
C VAL A 191 -2.49 18.88 0.30
N ASP A 192 -3.82 18.95 0.24
CA ASP A 192 -4.75 18.63 1.33
C ASP A 192 -5.61 17.38 1.03
N GLY A 193 -5.58 16.85 -0.19
CA GLY A 193 -6.34 15.66 -0.58
C GLY A 193 -6.23 15.33 -2.07
N ALA A 194 -7.06 14.39 -2.51
CA ALA A 194 -7.14 13.96 -3.90
C ALA A 194 -7.73 15.09 -4.77
N ALA A 195 -6.88 15.68 -5.59
CA ALA A 195 -7.23 16.78 -6.50
C ALA A 195 -6.15 17.01 -7.56
N VAL A 196 -6.43 17.89 -8.52
CA VAL A 196 -5.46 18.38 -9.49
C VAL A 196 -4.94 19.75 -9.05
N TYR A 197 -3.69 19.79 -8.62
CA TYR A 197 -2.98 21.02 -8.25
C TYR A 197 -2.20 21.54 -9.46
N ARG A 198 -2.39 22.80 -9.83
CA ARG A 198 -1.79 23.40 -11.03
C ARG A 198 -0.63 24.33 -10.66
N VAL A 199 0.49 24.20 -11.40
CA VAL A 199 1.72 24.97 -11.19
C VAL A 199 2.18 25.53 -12.51
N ALA A 200 2.47 26.84 -12.55
CA ALA A 200 3.19 27.48 -13.65
C ALA A 200 4.54 27.98 -13.12
N LEU A 201 5.59 27.72 -13.87
CA LEU A 201 6.96 28.18 -13.58
C LEU A 201 7.49 28.95 -14.77
N THR A 202 8.15 30.08 -14.51
CA THR A 202 8.83 30.89 -15.53
C THR A 202 10.33 30.86 -15.29
N LEU A 203 11.08 30.40 -16.25
CA LEU A 203 12.56 30.45 -16.25
C LEU A 203 13.03 31.71 -16.96
N LYS A 204 14.06 32.35 -16.38
CA LYS A 204 14.73 33.54 -16.91
C LYS A 204 16.13 33.15 -17.37
N PRO A 205 16.67 33.78 -18.43
CA PRO A 205 18.07 33.58 -18.79
C PRO A 205 18.98 33.90 -17.60
N THR A 206 20.06 33.12 -17.47
CA THR A 206 21.12 33.45 -16.50
C THR A 206 21.92 34.63 -17.06
N PRO A 207 22.27 35.61 -16.24
CA PRO A 207 23.09 36.76 -16.66
C PRO A 207 24.40 36.34 -17.26
#